data_ca94b271cdec6c33db33adcfd2249c8f
#
_entry.id   ca94b271cdec6c33db33adcfd2249c8f
#
_cell.length_a   1.000
_cell.length_b   1.000
_cell.length_c   1.000
_cell.angle_alpha   90.00
_cell.angle_beta   90.00
_cell.angle_gamma   90.00
#
_symmetry.space_group_name_H-M   'P 1'
#
loop_
_entity.id
_entity.type
_entity.pdbx_description
1 polymer ?
#
loop_
_entity_poly.entity_id
_entity_poly.type
_entity_poly.pdbx_seq_one_letter_code
_entity_poly.pdbx_strand_id
1 'polypeptide(L)'
;MVESVNLQDDGDWRIDVSLDPQYGKLLDVGNVNHQSGWLVLELIPRDQATFSVLSFGDQVKFVGLLVYDSENYWNTIHPVRSIQVDSMASSILF
;
A
#
# COMPACT_ATOMS: atom_id res chain seq x y z
N MET A 1 7.52 2.00 2.19
CA MET A 1 7.40 3.48 2.07
C MET A 1 6.33 3.82 1.05
N VAL A 2 5.52 4.80 1.33
CA VAL A 2 4.50 5.29 0.40
C VAL A 2 5.17 5.93 -0.81
N GLU A 3 4.84 5.44 -1.99
CA GLU A 3 5.36 5.94 -3.27
C GLU A 3 4.34 6.80 -4.00
N SER A 4 3.06 6.49 -3.90
CA SER A 4 1.99 7.32 -4.46
C SER A 4 0.66 7.10 -3.75
N VAL A 5 -0.22 8.11 -3.82
CA VAL A 5 -1.56 8.08 -3.25
C VAL A 5 -2.52 8.63 -4.30
N ASN A 6 -3.50 7.81 -4.73
CA ASN A 6 -4.40 8.17 -5.82
C ASN A 6 -5.85 7.81 -5.49
N LEU A 7 -6.77 8.76 -5.72
CA LEU A 7 -8.20 8.50 -5.67
C LEU A 7 -8.63 7.85 -6.98
N GLN A 8 -9.29 6.70 -6.90
CA GLN A 8 -9.81 5.98 -8.06
C GLN A 8 -11.23 6.40 -8.40
N ASP A 9 -11.68 6.08 -9.63
CA ASP A 9 -13.02 6.44 -10.10
C ASP A 9 -14.14 5.82 -9.27
N ASP A 10 -13.90 4.65 -8.68
CA ASP A 10 -14.87 3.97 -7.81
C ASP A 10 -14.91 4.51 -6.38
N GLY A 11 -14.08 5.50 -6.07
CA GLY A 11 -13.98 6.09 -4.75
C GLY A 11 -12.93 5.43 -3.84
N ASP A 12 -12.33 4.33 -4.25
CA ASP A 12 -11.24 3.70 -3.48
C ASP A 12 -9.99 4.58 -3.54
N TRP A 13 -9.27 4.63 -2.43
CA TRP A 13 -7.92 5.18 -2.45
C TRP A 13 -6.95 4.05 -2.75
N ARG A 14 -6.11 4.28 -3.74
CA ARG A 14 -5.01 3.38 -4.09
C ARG A 14 -3.72 3.98 -3.59
N ILE A 15 -2.98 3.19 -2.80
CA ILE A 15 -1.68 3.58 -2.27
C ILE A 15 -0.67 2.57 -2.76
N ASP A 16 0.37 3.05 -3.45
CA ASP A 16 1.47 2.21 -3.90
C ASP A 16 2.59 2.33 -2.87
N VAL A 17 3.10 1.18 -2.43
CA VAL A 17 4.17 1.14 -1.43
C VAL A 17 5.33 0.29 -1.91
N SER A 18 6.55 0.76 -1.66
CA SER A 18 7.75 -0.06 -1.77
C SER A 18 7.93 -0.82 -0.46
N LEU A 19 8.28 -2.10 -0.57
CA LEU A 19 8.44 -2.99 0.58
C LEU A 19 9.92 -3.12 0.96
N ASP A 20 10.17 -3.34 2.25
CA ASP A 20 11.48 -3.82 2.67
C ASP A 20 11.78 -5.15 1.97
N PRO A 21 13.03 -5.43 1.60
CA PRO A 21 13.38 -6.64 0.87
C PRO A 21 12.90 -7.94 1.52
N GLN A 22 12.83 -7.97 2.85
CA GLN A 22 12.34 -9.16 3.58
C GLN A 22 10.89 -9.51 3.25
N TYR A 23 10.10 -8.58 2.72
CA TYR A 23 8.69 -8.78 2.34
C TYR A 23 8.49 -8.96 0.84
N GLY A 24 9.58 -9.09 0.08
CA GLY A 24 9.50 -9.21 -1.38
C GLY A 24 8.66 -10.39 -1.87
N LYS A 25 8.48 -11.41 -1.05
CA LYS A 25 7.63 -12.56 -1.37
C LYS A 25 6.15 -12.23 -1.52
N LEU A 26 5.71 -11.05 -1.04
CA LEU A 26 4.33 -10.60 -1.22
C LEU A 26 4.05 -10.14 -2.66
N LEU A 27 5.10 -9.92 -3.45
CA LEU A 27 4.98 -9.42 -4.80
C LEU A 27 4.82 -10.56 -5.79
N ASP A 28 3.90 -10.38 -6.76
CA ASP A 28 3.82 -11.21 -7.95
C ASP A 28 4.77 -10.66 -9.02
N VAL A 29 5.07 -11.46 -10.03
CA VAL A 29 5.88 -11.01 -11.16
C VAL A 29 5.27 -9.77 -11.84
N GLY A 30 3.95 -9.64 -11.84
CA GLY A 30 3.25 -8.47 -12.37
C GLY A 30 3.54 -7.20 -11.60
N ASN A 31 3.70 -7.28 -10.28
CA ASN A 31 4.11 -6.11 -9.49
C ASN A 31 5.48 -5.61 -9.94
N VAL A 32 6.40 -6.53 -10.20
CA VAL A 32 7.76 -6.18 -10.65
C VAL A 32 7.74 -5.59 -12.05
N ASN A 33 7.02 -6.23 -12.98
CA ASN A 33 7.07 -5.86 -14.40
C ASN A 33 6.19 -4.66 -14.76
N HIS A 34 5.06 -4.46 -14.05
CA HIS A 34 4.06 -3.46 -14.43
C HIS A 34 3.77 -2.43 -13.34
N GLN A 35 4.34 -2.60 -12.15
CA GLN A 35 4.04 -1.80 -10.96
C GLN A 35 5.32 -1.33 -10.26
N SER A 36 6.42 -1.28 -10.95
CA SER A 36 7.73 -0.81 -10.44
C SER A 36 8.24 -1.60 -9.22
N GLY A 37 7.74 -2.81 -9.01
CA GLY A 37 8.06 -3.60 -7.82
C GLY A 37 7.32 -3.16 -6.56
N TRP A 38 6.27 -2.35 -6.70
CA TRP A 38 5.49 -1.85 -5.57
C TRP A 38 4.26 -2.71 -5.33
N LEU A 39 3.85 -2.80 -4.06
CA LEU A 39 2.59 -3.42 -3.66
C LEU A 39 1.49 -2.37 -3.70
N VAL A 40 0.32 -2.77 -4.18
CA VAL A 40 -0.86 -1.90 -4.24
C VAL A 40 -1.71 -2.13 -2.99
N LEU A 41 -2.04 -1.04 -2.29
CA LEU A 41 -2.96 -1.06 -1.16
C LEU A 41 -4.25 -0.35 -1.58
N GLU A 42 -5.40 -0.98 -1.32
CA GLU A 42 -6.70 -0.42 -1.71
C GLU A 42 -7.57 -0.19 -0.47
N LEU A 43 -7.86 1.10 -0.21
CA LEU A 43 -8.70 1.55 0.89
C LEU A 43 -10.09 1.84 0.35
N ILE A 44 -11.08 1.09 0.83
CA ILE A 44 -12.46 1.27 0.39
C ILE A 44 -13.09 2.52 1.04
N PRO A 45 -14.07 3.19 0.37
CA PRO A 45 -14.63 4.46 0.86
C PRO A 45 -15.15 4.42 2.28
N ARG A 46 -15.79 3.32 2.66
CA ARG A 46 -16.38 3.11 3.98
C ARG A 46 -15.37 3.28 5.12
N ASP A 47 -14.11 2.89 4.89
CA ASP A 47 -13.12 2.81 5.94
C ASP A 47 -12.13 3.99 5.93
N GLN A 48 -12.20 4.87 4.93
CA GLN A 48 -11.20 5.92 4.73
C GLN A 48 -11.13 6.93 5.87
N ALA A 49 -12.26 7.22 6.50
CA ALA A 49 -12.30 8.18 7.60
C ALA A 49 -11.54 7.71 8.86
N THR A 50 -11.25 6.41 8.94
CA THR A 50 -10.52 5.84 10.09
C THR A 50 -9.01 5.80 9.88
N PHE A 51 -8.53 6.16 8.70
CA PHE A 51 -7.11 6.10 8.36
C PHE A 51 -6.47 7.47 8.42
N SER A 52 -5.17 7.47 8.80
CA SER A 52 -4.37 8.70 8.78
C SER A 52 -4.18 9.19 7.35
N VAL A 53 -4.02 10.50 7.18
CA VAL A 53 -3.61 11.06 5.90
C VAL A 53 -2.19 10.59 5.60
N LEU A 54 -1.99 10.05 4.41
CA LEU A 54 -0.71 9.49 3.97
C LEU A 54 -0.09 10.39 2.92
N SER A 55 1.23 10.47 2.94
CA SER A 55 2.01 11.27 2.00
C SER A 55 3.18 10.47 1.46
N PHE A 56 3.66 10.86 0.28
CA PHE A 56 4.86 10.30 -0.30
C PHE A 56 6.00 10.29 0.73
N GLY A 57 6.70 9.17 0.80
CA GLY A 57 7.83 9.01 1.70
C GLY A 57 7.49 8.50 3.09
N ASP A 58 6.21 8.46 3.48
CA ASP A 58 5.82 7.93 4.77
C ASP A 58 6.19 6.45 4.90
N GLN A 59 6.74 6.08 6.04
CA GLN A 59 6.88 4.69 6.43
C GLN A 59 5.58 4.25 7.08
N VAL A 60 5.01 3.14 6.63
CA VAL A 60 3.69 2.70 7.09
C VAL A 60 3.71 1.25 7.53
N LYS A 61 2.82 0.94 8.47
CA LYS A 61 2.43 -0.43 8.84
C LYS A 61 1.00 -0.64 8.37
N PHE A 62 0.73 -1.76 7.76
CA PHE A 62 -0.61 -2.06 7.26
C PHE A 62 -0.97 -3.52 7.49
N VAL A 63 -2.28 -3.77 7.60
CA VAL A 63 -2.87 -5.11 7.71
C VAL A 63 -4.03 -5.17 6.71
N GLY A 64 -4.15 -6.27 6.01
CA GLY A 64 -5.25 -6.48 5.07
C GLY A 64 -5.15 -7.85 4.40
N LEU A 65 -6.00 -8.08 3.42
CA LEU A 65 -6.03 -9.32 2.67
C LEU A 65 -5.14 -9.21 1.44
N LEU A 66 -4.16 -10.11 1.32
CA LEU A 66 -3.36 -10.23 0.11
C LEU A 66 -4.17 -11.01 -0.92
N VAL A 67 -4.46 -10.39 -2.05
CA VAL A 67 -5.20 -11.02 -3.15
C VAL A 67 -4.48 -10.77 -4.47
N TYR A 68 -4.69 -11.69 -5.43
CA TYR A 68 -4.21 -11.50 -6.79
C TYR A 68 -5.30 -10.79 -7.60
N ASP A 69 -4.95 -9.63 -8.17
CA ASP A 69 -5.84 -8.87 -9.05
C ASP A 69 -5.66 -9.37 -10.48
N SER A 70 -6.63 -10.15 -10.96
CA SER A 70 -6.56 -10.76 -12.30
C SER A 70 -6.75 -9.76 -13.43
N GLU A 71 -7.29 -8.58 -13.16
CA GLU A 71 -7.43 -7.53 -14.18
C GLU A 71 -6.12 -6.82 -14.44
N ASN A 72 -5.33 -6.60 -13.40
CA ASN A 72 -4.07 -5.88 -13.47
C ASN A 72 -2.84 -6.79 -13.44
N TYR A 73 -3.02 -8.08 -13.14
CA TYR A 73 -1.96 -9.09 -13.10
C TYR A 73 -0.90 -8.81 -12.01
N TRP A 74 -1.32 -8.32 -10.85
CA TRP A 74 -0.43 -8.13 -9.71
C TRP A 74 -1.11 -8.46 -8.39
N ASN A 75 -0.32 -8.59 -7.31
CA ASN A 75 -0.84 -8.72 -5.97
C ASN A 75 -1.20 -7.36 -5.39
N THR A 76 -2.28 -7.34 -4.62
CA THR A 76 -2.77 -6.15 -3.93
C THR A 76 -3.25 -6.53 -2.53
N ILE A 77 -3.28 -5.57 -1.62
CA ILE A 77 -3.97 -5.69 -0.34
C ILE A 77 -5.35 -5.05 -0.50
N HIS A 78 -6.40 -5.88 -0.47
CA HIS A 78 -7.77 -5.41 -0.70
C HIS A 78 -8.80 -6.26 0.07
N PRO A 79 -9.49 -5.70 1.05
CA PRO A 79 -9.34 -4.34 1.55
C PRO A 79 -8.18 -4.22 2.53
N VAL A 80 -7.67 -3.01 2.69
CA VAL A 80 -6.79 -2.66 3.80
C VAL A 80 -7.65 -2.54 5.05
N ARG A 81 -7.27 -3.25 6.11
CA ARG A 81 -8.01 -3.23 7.38
C ARG A 81 -7.47 -2.18 8.34
N SER A 82 -6.18 -1.97 8.31
CA SER A 82 -5.54 -0.88 9.07
C SER A 82 -4.30 -0.42 8.33
N ILE A 83 -4.01 0.86 8.44
CA ILE A 83 -2.78 1.46 7.95
C ILE A 83 -2.46 2.65 8.83
N GLN A 84 -1.20 2.78 9.22
CA GLN A 84 -0.74 3.89 10.06
C GLN A 84 0.70 4.23 9.73
N VAL A 85 1.03 5.51 9.90
CA VAL A 85 2.40 5.98 9.75
C VAL A 85 3.24 5.43 10.89
N ASP A 86 4.39 4.87 10.55
CA ASP A 86 5.35 4.37 11.53
C ASP A 86 6.24 5.53 12.00
N SER A 87 5.79 6.21 13.05
CA SER A 87 6.51 7.36 13.58
C SER A 87 7.86 7.00 14.21
N MET A 88 8.07 5.73 14.57
CA MET A 88 9.35 5.27 15.11
C MET A 88 10.47 5.35 14.08
N ALA A 89 10.17 5.13 12.80
CA ALA A 89 11.15 5.25 11.74
C ALA A 89 11.69 6.68 11.63
N SER A 90 10.88 7.68 11.91
CA SER A 90 11.28 9.08 11.88
C SER A 90 12.09 9.49 13.12
N SER A 91 11.75 8.92 14.28
CA SER A 91 12.41 9.30 15.54
C SER A 91 13.83 8.75 15.69
N ILE A 92 14.18 7.71 14.94
CA ILE A 92 15.52 7.12 14.96
C ILE A 92 16.57 8.06 14.35
N LEU A 93 16.15 9.04 13.56
CA LEU A 93 17.05 9.94 12.84
C LEU A 93 17.66 11.02 13.72
N PHE A 94 17.31 11.09 14.98
CA PHE A 94 17.85 12.04 15.93
C PHE A 94 18.88 11.43 16.86
#